data_93a33b7ca21d2eb554543b42fb51c6e2
#
_entry.id   93a33b7ca21d2eb554543b42fb51c6e2
#
_cell.length_a   1.000
_cell.length_b   1.000
_cell.length_c   1.000
_cell.angle_alpha   90.00
_cell.angle_beta   90.00
_cell.angle_gamma   90.00
#
_symmetry.space_group_name_H-M   'P 1'
#
loop_
_entity.id
_entity.type
_entity.pdbx_description
1 polymer ?
#
loop_
_entity_poly.entity_id
_entity_poly.type
_entity_poly.pdbx_seq_one_letter_code
_entity_poly.pdbx_strand_id
1 'polypeptide(L)'
;MRLHSGSSVPPFRLPAIDGSEFDLRTTAGTRLFLAFFRFATCPFCNLRMHELVTRLPELGGACRVVAIFDSPVDHLREHAGRHEAPFPVLADPRHGTYRAYGVERSVGGTFRGMVTRLPTLLRGVLLRGYWPLPIRGDPFTMPAEFLIDRDGTIATAHYGQDEGDHLPFKVVRDFAIPGGTR
;
A
#
# COMPACT_ATOMS: atom_id res chain seq x y z
N MET A 1 8.83 2.48 16.39
CA MET A 1 8.55 3.93 16.47
C MET A 1 7.94 4.34 15.13
N ARG A 2 6.82 5.06 15.11
CA ARG A 2 6.20 5.55 13.87
C ARG A 2 7.03 6.68 13.26
N LEU A 3 7.11 6.68 11.94
CA LEU A 3 7.67 7.79 11.18
C LEU A 3 6.63 8.91 11.06
N HIS A 4 7.09 10.14 10.84
CA HIS A 4 6.23 11.31 10.70
C HIS A 4 6.75 12.22 9.58
N SER A 5 5.98 13.26 9.25
CA SER A 5 6.44 14.29 8.30
C SER A 5 7.80 14.87 8.72
N GLY A 6 8.72 15.00 7.77
CA GLY A 6 10.11 15.41 7.98
C GLY A 6 11.07 14.26 8.31
N SER A 7 10.58 13.04 8.60
CA SER A 7 11.46 11.88 8.77
C SER A 7 12.09 11.45 7.44
N SER A 8 13.35 11.03 7.47
CA SER A 8 13.97 10.34 6.33
C SER A 8 13.45 8.92 6.21
N VAL A 9 13.28 8.44 4.98
CA VAL A 9 12.80 7.07 4.71
C VAL A 9 13.89 6.04 5.02
N PRO A 10 13.59 4.98 5.78
CA PRO A 10 14.48 3.83 5.93
C PRO A 10 14.70 3.13 4.57
N PRO A 11 15.95 2.84 4.17
CA PRO A 11 16.22 2.10 2.94
C PRO A 11 15.75 0.65 3.05
N PHE A 12 15.32 0.08 1.93
CA PHE A 12 14.99 -1.34 1.85
C PHE A 12 15.24 -1.91 0.45
N ARG A 13 15.36 -3.23 0.39
CA ARG A 13 15.31 -4.04 -0.83
C ARG A 13 14.34 -5.17 -0.62
N LEU A 14 13.46 -5.40 -1.59
CA LEU A 14 12.42 -6.42 -1.52
C LEU A 14 12.22 -7.10 -2.88
N PRO A 15 11.85 -8.38 -2.88
CA PRO A 15 11.48 -9.09 -4.09
C PRO A 15 10.15 -8.59 -4.64
N ALA A 16 10.07 -8.40 -5.96
CA ALA A 16 8.86 -8.03 -6.68
C ALA A 16 8.18 -9.25 -7.32
N ILE A 17 6.89 -9.13 -7.62
CA ILE A 17 6.11 -10.21 -8.23
C ILE A 17 6.56 -10.57 -9.65
N ASP A 18 7.22 -9.66 -10.36
CA ASP A 18 7.79 -9.87 -11.69
C ASP A 18 9.11 -10.67 -11.67
N GLY A 19 9.63 -11.00 -10.48
CA GLY A 19 10.86 -11.72 -10.27
C GLY A 19 12.10 -10.83 -10.10
N SER A 20 11.98 -9.52 -10.22
CA SER A 20 13.04 -8.57 -9.96
C SER A 20 13.24 -8.32 -8.46
N GLU A 21 14.36 -7.67 -8.09
CA GLU A 21 14.56 -7.06 -6.78
C GLU A 21 14.40 -5.55 -6.89
N PHE A 22 13.53 -4.98 -6.08
CA PHE A 22 13.33 -3.55 -5.97
C PHE A 22 14.23 -2.96 -4.87
N ASP A 23 14.94 -1.87 -5.20
CA ASP A 23 15.73 -1.09 -4.25
C ASP A 23 15.12 0.33 -4.15
N LEU A 24 14.75 0.76 -2.95
CA LEU A 24 14.18 2.10 -2.73
C LEU A 24 15.07 3.23 -3.29
N ARG A 25 16.39 3.05 -3.26
CA ARG A 25 17.35 4.04 -3.79
C ARG A 25 17.13 4.37 -5.27
N THR A 26 16.50 3.48 -6.03
CA THR A 26 16.16 3.74 -7.45
C THR A 26 15.07 4.79 -7.63
N THR A 27 14.43 5.23 -6.55
CA THR A 27 13.40 6.28 -6.58
C THR A 27 13.96 7.67 -6.23
N ALA A 28 15.25 7.79 -5.94
CA ALA A 28 15.87 9.07 -5.59
C ALA A 28 15.59 10.15 -6.65
N GLY A 29 15.30 11.35 -6.20
CA GLY A 29 14.95 12.49 -7.08
C GLY A 29 13.53 12.47 -7.65
N THR A 30 12.70 11.46 -7.30
CA THR A 30 11.30 11.38 -7.73
C THR A 30 10.36 11.38 -6.53
N ARG A 31 9.15 11.92 -6.70
CA ARG A 31 8.10 11.75 -5.69
C ARG A 31 7.66 10.29 -5.66
N LEU A 32 7.36 9.80 -4.46
CA LEU A 32 6.97 8.41 -4.27
C LEU A 32 5.72 8.33 -3.38
N PHE A 33 4.73 7.58 -3.84
CA PHE A 33 3.66 7.06 -3.01
C PHE A 33 3.99 5.61 -2.64
N LEU A 34 4.29 5.37 -1.37
CA LEU A 34 4.63 4.07 -0.83
C LEU A 34 3.46 3.56 0.03
N ALA A 35 2.86 2.45 -0.38
CA ALA A 35 1.70 1.87 0.28
C ALA A 35 2.04 0.50 0.88
N PHE A 36 1.81 0.36 2.19
CA PHE A 36 1.87 -0.90 2.93
C PHE A 36 0.48 -1.50 3.04
N PHE A 37 0.33 -2.67 2.48
CA PHE A 37 -0.88 -3.45 2.48
C PHE A 37 -0.79 -4.59 3.50
N ARG A 38 -1.88 -5.27 3.71
CA ARG A 38 -1.99 -6.50 4.47
C ARG A 38 -1.66 -7.69 3.58
N PHE A 39 -2.25 -8.84 3.82
CA PHE A 39 -2.06 -10.05 3.01
C PHE A 39 -2.73 -9.94 1.61
N ALA A 40 -2.21 -10.70 0.66
CA ALA A 40 -2.57 -10.61 -0.77
C ALA A 40 -4.07 -10.82 -1.08
N THR A 41 -4.77 -11.65 -0.31
CA THR A 41 -6.21 -11.92 -0.50
C THR A 41 -7.13 -10.96 0.27
N CYS A 42 -6.59 -9.95 0.97
CA CYS A 42 -7.39 -8.98 1.71
C CYS A 42 -8.33 -8.18 0.79
N PRO A 43 -9.67 -8.19 1.00
CA PRO A 43 -10.61 -7.47 0.12
C PRO A 43 -10.37 -5.96 0.08
N PHE A 44 -10.08 -5.33 1.21
CA PHE A 44 -9.79 -3.88 1.29
C PHE A 44 -8.52 -3.52 0.52
N CYS A 45 -7.47 -4.33 0.66
CA CYS A 45 -6.21 -4.14 -0.07
C CYS A 45 -6.42 -4.25 -1.58
N ASN A 46 -7.19 -5.26 -2.03
CA ASN A 46 -7.49 -5.46 -3.44
C ASN A 46 -8.38 -4.32 -4.01
N LEU A 47 -9.31 -3.78 -3.22
CA LEU A 47 -10.08 -2.59 -3.61
C LEU A 47 -9.17 -1.37 -3.78
N ARG A 48 -8.24 -1.15 -2.84
CA ARG A 48 -7.27 -0.04 -2.94
C ARG A 48 -6.31 -0.24 -4.11
N MET A 49 -5.80 -1.46 -4.33
CA MET A 49 -4.98 -1.77 -5.51
C MET A 49 -5.73 -1.46 -6.81
N HIS A 50 -6.98 -1.88 -6.91
CA HIS A 50 -7.82 -1.59 -8.07
C HIS A 50 -7.99 -0.07 -8.29
N GLU A 51 -8.24 0.69 -7.22
CA GLU A 51 -8.31 2.16 -7.28
C GLU A 51 -6.99 2.76 -7.78
N LEU A 52 -5.85 2.34 -7.23
CA LEU A 52 -4.53 2.85 -7.62
C LEU A 52 -4.23 2.56 -9.09
N VAL A 53 -4.49 1.34 -9.56
CA VAL A 53 -4.27 0.98 -10.97
C VAL A 53 -5.16 1.79 -11.90
N THR A 54 -6.46 1.86 -11.59
CA THR A 54 -7.44 2.56 -12.44
C THR A 54 -7.17 4.06 -12.53
N ARG A 55 -6.74 4.66 -11.42
CA ARG A 55 -6.54 6.09 -11.30
C ARG A 55 -5.08 6.55 -11.46
N LEU A 56 -4.16 5.61 -11.72
CA LEU A 56 -2.75 5.93 -11.91
C LEU A 56 -2.49 7.05 -12.93
N PRO A 57 -3.22 7.10 -14.08
CA PRO A 57 -3.05 8.20 -15.05
C PRO A 57 -3.28 9.60 -14.47
N GLU A 58 -4.11 9.73 -13.43
CA GLU A 58 -4.37 11.01 -12.76
C GLU A 58 -3.13 11.56 -12.03
N LEU A 59 -2.09 10.73 -11.79
CA LEU A 59 -0.83 11.18 -11.19
C LEU A 59 0.14 11.78 -12.22
N GLY A 60 -0.19 11.75 -13.51
CA GLY A 60 0.56 12.40 -14.59
C GLY A 60 2.00 11.93 -14.76
N GLY A 61 2.38 10.76 -14.24
CA GLY A 61 3.77 10.28 -14.22
C GLY A 61 4.70 11.06 -13.27
N ALA A 62 4.17 12.03 -12.53
CA ALA A 62 4.96 12.89 -11.64
C ALA A 62 5.25 12.27 -10.26
N CYS A 63 4.62 11.13 -9.95
CA CYS A 63 4.80 10.38 -8.71
C CYS A 63 4.87 8.88 -9.03
N ARG A 64 5.90 8.21 -8.54
CA ARG A 64 6.00 6.75 -8.59
C ARG A 64 5.10 6.13 -7.52
N VAL A 65 4.56 4.96 -7.81
CA VAL A 65 3.79 4.16 -6.85
C VAL A 65 4.54 2.89 -6.55
N VAL A 66 4.58 2.49 -5.29
CA VAL A 66 5.14 1.19 -4.84
C VAL A 66 4.19 0.60 -3.81
N ALA A 67 3.81 -0.65 -4.01
CA ALA A 67 2.95 -1.42 -3.11
C ALA A 67 3.75 -2.52 -2.41
N ILE A 68 3.67 -2.62 -1.09
CA ILE A 68 4.31 -3.67 -0.29
C ILE A 68 3.22 -4.50 0.41
N PHE A 69 3.33 -5.83 0.32
CA PHE A 69 2.42 -6.76 0.98
C PHE A 69 3.17 -7.66 1.97
N ASP A 70 2.50 -8.07 3.04
CA ASP A 70 3.05 -9.00 4.03
C ASP A 70 2.89 -10.48 3.66
N SER A 71 2.71 -10.77 2.37
CA SER A 71 2.54 -12.12 1.84
C SER A 71 3.81 -12.62 1.13
N PRO A 72 4.02 -13.95 1.05
CA PRO A 72 5.06 -14.53 0.19
C PRO A 72 4.85 -14.18 -1.28
N VAL A 73 5.96 -14.08 -2.04
CA VAL A 73 5.96 -13.66 -3.46
C VAL A 73 5.05 -14.54 -4.33
N ASP A 74 5.10 -15.87 -4.14
CA ASP A 74 4.27 -16.81 -4.88
C ASP A 74 2.77 -16.54 -4.70
N HIS A 75 2.36 -16.36 -3.46
CA HIS A 75 0.98 -16.06 -3.10
C HIS A 75 0.56 -14.65 -3.58
N LEU A 76 1.47 -13.69 -3.49
CA LEU A 76 1.23 -12.34 -3.97
C LEU A 76 1.07 -12.30 -5.50
N ARG A 77 1.89 -13.06 -6.24
CA ARG A 77 1.77 -13.19 -7.70
C ARG A 77 0.43 -13.78 -8.13
N GLU A 78 -0.04 -14.80 -7.42
CA GLU A 78 -1.31 -15.47 -7.70
C GLU A 78 -2.52 -14.54 -7.47
N HIS A 79 -2.54 -13.78 -6.37
CA HIS A 79 -3.72 -13.04 -5.94
C HIS A 79 -3.70 -11.55 -6.28
N ALA A 80 -2.58 -10.86 -6.09
CA ALA A 80 -2.44 -9.46 -6.42
C ALA A 80 -1.97 -9.22 -7.86
N GLY A 81 -1.29 -10.19 -8.47
CA GLY A 81 -0.87 -10.13 -9.88
C GLY A 81 -2.00 -9.90 -10.86
N ARG A 82 -3.22 -10.34 -10.54
CA ARG A 82 -4.43 -10.12 -11.38
C ARG A 82 -4.79 -8.64 -11.60
N HIS A 83 -4.23 -7.72 -10.81
CA HIS A 83 -4.42 -6.29 -11.02
C HIS A 83 -3.58 -5.74 -12.18
N GLU A 84 -2.59 -6.51 -12.67
CA GLU A 84 -1.66 -6.08 -13.73
C GLU A 84 -1.09 -4.68 -13.45
N ALA A 85 -0.71 -4.45 -12.18
CA ALA A 85 -0.29 -3.14 -11.73
C ALA A 85 0.95 -2.67 -12.52
N PRO A 86 0.90 -1.49 -13.15
CA PRO A 86 2.04 -0.95 -13.91
C PRO A 86 3.06 -0.26 -12.98
N PHE A 87 3.16 -0.72 -11.74
CA PHE A 87 4.12 -0.28 -10.72
C PHE A 87 4.58 -1.47 -9.87
N PRO A 88 5.72 -1.36 -9.18
CA PRO A 88 6.26 -2.43 -8.35
C PRO A 88 5.29 -2.89 -7.26
N VAL A 89 5.05 -4.20 -7.20
CA VAL A 89 4.31 -4.89 -6.14
C VAL A 89 5.27 -5.85 -5.45
N LEU A 90 5.55 -5.59 -4.18
CA LEU A 90 6.65 -6.16 -3.42
C LEU A 90 6.16 -7.05 -2.28
N ALA A 91 6.95 -8.04 -1.91
CA ALA A 91 6.66 -8.97 -0.82
C ALA A 91 7.62 -8.76 0.36
N ASP A 92 7.06 -8.55 1.56
CA ASP A 92 7.83 -8.53 2.82
C ASP A 92 7.18 -9.45 3.89
N PRO A 93 7.15 -10.78 3.68
CA PRO A 93 6.52 -11.73 4.60
C PRO A 93 7.23 -11.80 5.97
N ARG A 94 8.42 -11.22 6.09
CA ARG A 94 9.19 -11.14 7.33
C ARG A 94 8.96 -9.85 8.10
N HIS A 95 8.17 -8.92 7.56
CA HIS A 95 7.86 -7.62 8.12
C HIS A 95 9.10 -6.76 8.47
N GLY A 96 10.19 -6.94 7.77
CA GLY A 96 11.42 -6.15 7.99
C GLY A 96 11.17 -4.67 7.73
N THR A 97 10.60 -4.38 6.56
CA THR A 97 10.26 -3.02 6.15
C THR A 97 9.08 -2.47 6.95
N TYR A 98 8.07 -3.29 7.25
CA TYR A 98 6.95 -2.88 8.12
C TYR A 98 7.43 -2.37 9.47
N ARG A 99 8.35 -3.11 10.13
CA ARG A 99 8.92 -2.66 11.41
C ARG A 99 9.75 -1.39 11.28
N ALA A 100 10.55 -1.27 10.22
CA ALA A 100 11.38 -0.09 9.97
C ALA A 100 10.52 1.18 9.76
N TYR A 101 9.35 1.03 9.13
CA TYR A 101 8.40 2.12 8.90
C TYR A 101 7.39 2.31 10.03
N GLY A 102 7.47 1.53 11.11
CA GLY A 102 6.57 1.63 12.26
C GLY A 102 5.13 1.21 11.97
N VAL A 103 4.94 0.36 10.94
CA VAL A 103 3.63 -0.23 10.63
C VAL A 103 3.27 -1.25 11.71
N GLU A 104 2.12 -1.08 12.32
CA GLU A 104 1.70 -1.82 13.50
C GLU A 104 0.65 -2.90 13.17
N ARG A 105 0.43 -3.75 14.16
CA ARG A 105 -0.64 -4.76 14.17
C ARG A 105 -1.73 -4.31 15.13
N SER A 106 -3.00 -4.52 14.78
CA SER A 106 -4.12 -4.15 15.63
C SER A 106 -5.30 -5.12 15.47
N VAL A 107 -5.53 -5.92 16.50
CA VAL A 107 -6.72 -6.77 16.57
C VAL A 107 -8.00 -5.91 16.66
N GLY A 108 -7.95 -4.85 17.47
CA GLY A 108 -9.07 -3.91 17.60
C GLY A 108 -9.38 -3.16 16.32
N GLY A 109 -8.34 -2.76 15.56
CA GLY A 109 -8.49 -2.13 14.24
C GLY A 109 -9.16 -3.07 13.24
N THR A 110 -8.73 -4.34 13.18
CA THR A 110 -9.36 -5.36 12.33
C THR A 110 -10.83 -5.56 12.67
N PHE A 111 -11.16 -5.72 13.95
CA PHE A 111 -12.56 -5.88 14.36
C PHE A 111 -13.40 -4.63 14.02
N ARG A 112 -12.85 -3.44 14.29
CA ARG A 112 -13.49 -2.17 13.94
C ARG A 112 -13.79 -2.08 12.45
N GLY A 113 -12.81 -2.35 11.59
CA GLY A 113 -12.98 -2.29 10.15
C GLY A 113 -14.01 -3.30 9.63
N MET A 114 -14.00 -4.52 10.13
CA MET A 114 -15.01 -5.53 9.78
C MET A 114 -16.44 -5.05 10.08
N VAL A 115 -16.66 -4.36 11.20
CA VAL A 115 -17.98 -3.87 11.59
C VAL A 115 -18.34 -2.58 10.85
N THR A 116 -17.44 -1.57 10.88
CA THR A 116 -17.76 -0.23 10.37
C THR A 116 -17.73 -0.15 8.85
N ARG A 117 -16.94 -1.04 8.19
CA ARG A 117 -16.79 -1.09 6.73
C ARG A 117 -17.43 -2.32 6.09
N LEU A 118 -18.41 -2.92 6.75
CA LEU A 118 -19.12 -4.09 6.23
C LEU A 118 -19.63 -3.89 4.79
N PRO A 119 -20.23 -2.75 4.39
CA PRO A 119 -20.65 -2.55 3.01
C PRO A 119 -19.48 -2.59 2.02
N THR A 120 -18.31 -2.05 2.40
CA THR A 120 -17.09 -2.07 1.58
C THR A 120 -16.55 -3.49 1.47
N LEU A 121 -16.54 -4.25 2.56
CA LEU A 121 -16.16 -5.66 2.58
C LEU A 121 -17.06 -6.48 1.64
N LEU A 122 -18.37 -6.35 1.77
CA LEU A 122 -19.34 -7.03 0.90
C LEU A 122 -19.15 -6.65 -0.57
N ARG A 123 -18.91 -5.38 -0.88
CA ARG A 123 -18.58 -4.94 -2.23
C ARG A 123 -17.33 -5.63 -2.77
N GLY A 124 -16.27 -5.74 -1.99
CA GLY A 124 -15.03 -6.43 -2.37
C GLY A 124 -15.28 -7.92 -2.63
N VAL A 125 -15.97 -8.58 -1.74
CA VAL A 125 -16.22 -10.04 -1.82
C VAL A 125 -17.25 -10.37 -2.91
N LEU A 126 -18.44 -9.76 -2.85
CA LEU A 126 -19.57 -10.18 -3.70
C LEU A 126 -19.52 -9.61 -5.11
N LEU A 127 -19.08 -8.33 -5.27
CA LEU A 127 -19.08 -7.68 -6.58
C LEU A 127 -17.74 -7.79 -7.31
N ARG A 128 -16.63 -7.98 -6.60
CA ARG A 128 -15.28 -8.04 -7.19
C ARG A 128 -14.63 -9.41 -7.05
N GLY A 129 -15.23 -10.33 -6.31
CA GLY A 129 -14.70 -11.68 -6.11
C GLY A 129 -13.39 -11.71 -5.30
N TYR A 130 -13.15 -10.72 -4.43
CA TYR A 130 -11.97 -10.67 -3.56
C TYR A 130 -12.20 -11.48 -2.29
N TRP A 131 -12.08 -12.80 -2.39
CA TRP A 131 -12.24 -13.69 -1.25
C TRP A 131 -11.02 -13.63 -0.33
N PRO A 132 -11.20 -13.49 1.00
CA PRO A 132 -10.11 -13.31 1.95
C PRO A 132 -9.34 -14.61 2.28
N LEU A 133 -9.43 -15.63 1.45
CA LEU A 133 -8.81 -16.94 1.67
C LEU A 133 -8.08 -17.43 0.41
N PRO A 134 -6.98 -18.19 0.57
CA PRO A 134 -6.29 -18.49 1.84
C PRO A 134 -5.50 -17.26 2.35
N ILE A 135 -5.43 -17.12 3.68
CA ILE A 135 -4.62 -16.07 4.30
C ILE A 135 -3.17 -16.57 4.42
N ARG A 136 -2.25 -15.93 3.72
CA ARG A 136 -0.80 -16.13 3.84
C ARG A 136 -0.12 -14.78 4.08
N GLY A 137 -0.07 -14.38 5.35
CA GLY A 137 0.36 -13.11 5.90
C GLY A 137 -0.31 -12.89 7.25
N ASP A 138 -0.16 -11.70 7.83
CA ASP A 138 -0.74 -11.38 9.12
C ASP A 138 -2.12 -10.69 8.97
N PRO A 139 -3.21 -11.30 9.42
CA PRO A 139 -4.54 -10.70 9.33
C PRO A 139 -4.73 -9.44 10.20
N PHE A 140 -3.80 -9.16 11.10
CA PHE A 140 -3.87 -8.02 12.01
C PHE A 140 -2.95 -6.87 11.61
N THR A 141 -2.15 -7.00 10.55
CA THR A 141 -1.39 -5.90 9.98
C THR A 141 -2.32 -4.74 9.61
N MET A 142 -1.99 -3.52 10.00
CA MET A 142 -2.73 -2.33 9.57
C MET A 142 -2.12 -1.75 8.30
N PRO A 143 -2.91 -1.15 7.41
CA PRO A 143 -2.35 -0.45 6.26
C PRO A 143 -1.61 0.82 6.72
N ALA A 144 -0.61 1.21 5.94
CA ALA A 144 0.04 2.50 6.09
C ALA A 144 0.43 3.06 4.72
N GLU A 145 0.38 4.38 4.55
CA GLU A 145 0.69 5.03 3.30
C GLU A 145 1.56 6.25 3.52
N PHE A 146 2.59 6.40 2.70
CA PHE A 146 3.58 7.47 2.81
C PHE A 146 3.70 8.22 1.49
N LEU A 147 3.62 9.54 1.57
CA LEU A 147 4.00 10.44 0.49
C LEU A 147 5.42 10.90 0.77
N ILE A 148 6.34 10.62 -0.13
CA ILE A 148 7.78 10.85 0.02
C ILE A 148 8.23 11.82 -1.04
N ASP A 149 8.85 12.92 -0.65
CA ASP A 149 9.33 13.93 -1.59
C ASP A 149 10.66 13.51 -2.23
N ARG A 150 11.12 14.27 -3.21
CA ARG A 150 12.27 13.98 -4.06
C ARG A 150 13.59 13.85 -3.29
N ASP A 151 13.69 14.52 -2.16
CA ASP A 151 14.86 14.47 -1.27
C ASP A 151 14.87 13.24 -0.34
N GLY A 152 13.84 12.37 -0.42
CA GLY A 152 13.70 11.19 0.44
C GLY A 152 13.13 11.50 1.82
N THR A 153 12.53 12.68 2.02
CA THR A 153 11.79 13.01 3.25
C THR A 153 10.31 12.66 3.12
N ILE A 154 9.71 12.24 4.22
CA ILE A 154 8.28 11.96 4.31
C ILE A 154 7.51 13.29 4.37
N ALA A 155 6.74 13.60 3.35
CA ALA A 155 5.81 14.73 3.35
C ALA A 155 4.55 14.41 4.16
N THR A 156 4.03 13.18 4.03
CA THR A 156 2.84 12.71 4.77
C THR A 156 3.04 11.26 5.18
N ALA A 157 2.77 10.95 6.45
CA ALA A 157 2.69 9.60 6.96
C ALA A 157 1.26 9.33 7.45
N HIS A 158 0.61 8.32 6.88
CA HIS A 158 -0.72 7.87 7.27
C HIS A 158 -0.63 6.43 7.78
N TYR A 159 -1.09 6.20 9.01
CA TYR A 159 -1.20 4.88 9.60
C TYR A 159 -2.68 4.57 9.81
N GLY A 160 -3.18 3.60 9.06
CA GLY A 160 -4.59 3.24 9.08
C GLY A 160 -5.05 2.78 10.47
N GLN A 161 -6.23 3.20 10.88
CA GLN A 161 -6.88 2.80 12.13
C GLN A 161 -7.71 1.52 11.98
N ASP A 162 -8.01 1.16 10.74
CA ASP A 162 -8.69 -0.07 10.34
C ASP A 162 -8.19 -0.54 8.95
N GLU A 163 -8.66 -1.69 8.47
CA GLU A 163 -8.17 -2.32 7.24
C GLU A 163 -8.44 -1.54 5.96
N GLY A 164 -9.40 -0.65 5.96
CA GLY A 164 -9.79 0.17 4.81
C GLY A 164 -9.48 1.64 5.00
N ASP A 165 -8.71 2.00 6.03
CA ASP A 165 -8.32 3.39 6.30
C ASP A 165 -7.07 3.75 5.49
N HIS A 166 -7.30 4.35 4.33
CA HIS A 166 -6.29 4.79 3.37
C HIS A 166 -6.35 6.30 3.17
N LEU A 167 -5.24 6.90 2.73
CA LEU A 167 -5.23 8.30 2.29
C LEU A 167 -6.27 8.51 1.17
N PRO A 168 -7.09 9.56 1.23
CA PRO A 168 -7.94 9.92 0.11
C PRO A 168 -7.10 10.09 -1.16
N PHE A 169 -7.52 9.48 -2.27
CA PHE A 169 -6.74 9.54 -3.53
C PHE A 169 -6.48 10.99 -3.98
N LYS A 170 -7.40 11.92 -3.66
CA LYS A 170 -7.19 13.35 -3.90
C LYS A 170 -5.91 13.86 -3.26
N VAL A 171 -5.59 13.43 -2.03
CA VAL A 171 -4.36 13.83 -1.33
C VAL A 171 -3.12 13.31 -2.06
N VAL A 172 -3.16 12.07 -2.55
CA VAL A 172 -2.08 11.47 -3.34
C VAL A 172 -1.88 12.25 -4.66
N ARG A 173 -2.97 12.57 -5.35
CA ARG A 173 -2.93 13.33 -6.60
C ARG A 173 -2.40 14.75 -6.40
N ASP A 174 -2.89 15.45 -5.39
CA ASP A 174 -2.47 16.83 -5.10
C ASP A 174 -0.99 16.88 -4.70
N PHE A 175 -0.47 15.84 -4.05
CA PHE A 175 0.95 15.67 -3.80
C PHE A 175 1.73 15.39 -5.09
N ALA A 176 1.22 14.52 -5.96
CA ALA A 176 1.88 14.17 -7.23
C ALA A 176 2.02 15.39 -8.14
N ILE A 177 0.96 16.19 -8.27
CA ILE A 177 0.87 17.35 -9.18
C ILE A 177 0.54 18.61 -8.36
N PRO A 178 1.52 19.26 -7.70
CA PRO A 178 1.27 20.50 -6.99
C PRO A 178 0.81 21.59 -7.95
N GLY A 179 -0.36 22.16 -7.68
CA GLY A 179 -0.93 23.22 -8.50
C GLY A 179 -1.75 22.71 -9.71
N GLY A 180 -2.05 21.42 -9.79
CA GLY A 180 -3.05 20.88 -10.71
C GLY A 180 -4.41 21.53 -10.42
N THR A 181 -4.94 22.26 -11.37
CA THR A 181 -6.21 23.00 -11.33
C THR A 181 -7.34 22.17 -10.70
N ARG A 182 -8.09 22.83 -9.84
CA ARG A 182 -9.34 22.38 -9.22
C ARG A 182 -10.38 22.00 -10.26
#